data_a63392be1d9538ca96d8b768b8841c2a
#
_entry.id   a63392be1d9538ca96d8b768b8841c2a
#
_cell.length_a   1.000
_cell.length_b   1.000
_cell.length_c   1.000
_cell.angle_alpha   90.00
_cell.angle_beta   90.00
_cell.angle_gamma   90.00
#
_symmetry.space_group_name_H-M   'P 1'
#
loop_
_entity.id
_entity.type
_entity.pdbx_description
1 polymer ?
#
loop_
_entity_poly.entity_id
_entity_poly.type
_entity_poly.pdbx_seq_one_letter_code
_entity_poly.pdbx_strand_id
1 'polypeptide(L)'
;MANYKGHLVGGVVLTGIYTVAISNAPVERFAEYARVLQDWQALAAVFVIGMLFSLFPDVDTNSKGQDLFYWILFPIAVLLIYSGQFQAAAYLGVIGMLPVLSHHRGWTHAQWAMVVIPLPIIIIPYLYSDKVLAFSLVLYGAAIVGYFSHLLLDGLIWKRFRIKN
;
A
#
# COMPACT_ATOMS: atom_id res chain seq x y z
N MET A 1 -6.09 -1.70 -19.76
CA MET A 1 -5.63 -0.97 -18.57
C MET A 1 -6.83 -0.34 -17.92
N ALA A 2 -6.96 -0.51 -16.62
CA ALA A 2 -8.02 0.16 -15.87
C ALA A 2 -7.68 1.66 -15.76
N ASN A 3 -8.71 2.50 -15.55
CA ASN A 3 -8.48 3.89 -15.20
C ASN A 3 -8.25 4.01 -13.68
N TYR A 4 -7.82 5.19 -13.19
CA TYR A 4 -7.54 5.42 -11.77
C TYR A 4 -8.71 5.05 -10.84
N LYS A 5 -9.97 5.21 -11.28
CA LYS A 5 -11.17 4.80 -10.52
C LYS A 5 -11.23 3.28 -10.39
N GLY A 6 -10.90 2.55 -11.46
CA GLY A 6 -10.83 1.09 -11.45
C GLY A 6 -9.77 0.58 -10.48
N HIS A 7 -8.57 1.19 -10.49
CA HIS A 7 -7.50 0.85 -9.55
C HIS A 7 -7.90 1.14 -8.10
N LEU A 8 -8.55 2.29 -7.85
CA LEU A 8 -9.03 2.63 -6.52
C LEU A 8 -10.08 1.62 -6.02
N VAL A 9 -11.09 1.31 -6.84
CA VAL A 9 -12.13 0.32 -6.49
C VAL A 9 -11.51 -1.06 -6.26
N GLY A 10 -10.61 -1.49 -7.14
CA GLY A 10 -9.88 -2.75 -6.98
C GLY A 10 -9.08 -2.79 -5.68
N GLY A 11 -8.39 -1.71 -5.35
CA GLY A 11 -7.67 -1.56 -4.09
C GLY A 11 -8.56 -1.71 -2.87
N VAL A 12 -9.69 -0.99 -2.84
CA VAL A 12 -10.67 -1.09 -1.74
C VAL A 12 -11.26 -2.49 -1.61
N VAL A 13 -11.67 -3.10 -2.72
CA VAL A 13 -12.28 -4.44 -2.72
C VAL A 13 -11.29 -5.49 -2.24
N LEU A 14 -10.07 -5.52 -2.79
CA LEU A 14 -9.08 -6.51 -2.37
C LEU A 14 -8.56 -6.27 -0.94
N THR A 15 -8.44 -5.02 -0.51
CA THR A 15 -8.14 -4.71 0.91
C THR A 15 -9.27 -5.17 1.82
N GLY A 16 -10.54 -5.02 1.42
CA GLY A 16 -11.68 -5.56 2.15
C GLY A 16 -11.64 -7.08 2.27
N ILE A 17 -11.34 -7.80 1.18
CA ILE A 17 -11.16 -9.25 1.21
C ILE A 17 -10.01 -9.65 2.15
N TYR A 18 -8.89 -8.93 2.09
CA TYR A 18 -7.74 -9.14 2.96
C TYR A 18 -8.09 -8.97 4.44
N THR A 19 -8.81 -7.90 4.81
CA THR A 19 -9.23 -7.66 6.20
C THR A 19 -10.17 -8.74 6.70
N VAL A 20 -11.15 -9.15 5.88
CA VAL A 20 -12.06 -10.26 6.21
C VAL A 20 -11.31 -11.58 6.38
N ALA A 21 -10.36 -11.87 5.50
CA ALA A 21 -9.55 -13.08 5.57
C ALA A 21 -8.73 -13.16 6.87
N ILE A 22 -8.07 -12.05 7.27
CA ILE A 22 -7.30 -12.01 8.52
C ILE A 22 -8.22 -12.10 9.74
N SER A 23 -9.33 -11.36 9.75
CA SER A 23 -10.26 -11.34 10.89
C SER A 23 -10.91 -12.71 11.16
N ASN A 24 -11.05 -13.55 10.13
CA ASN A 24 -11.68 -14.87 10.23
C ASN A 24 -10.67 -16.01 10.10
N ALA A 25 -9.37 -15.74 10.14
CA ALA A 25 -8.37 -16.78 10.01
C ALA A 25 -8.43 -17.76 11.21
N PRO A 26 -8.63 -19.07 10.97
CA PRO A 26 -8.88 -20.05 12.05
C PRO A 26 -7.60 -20.45 12.82
N VAL A 27 -6.51 -19.74 12.61
CA VAL A 27 -5.19 -20.05 13.17
C VAL A 27 -4.87 -19.08 14.29
N GLU A 28 -4.60 -19.58 15.49
CA GLU A 28 -4.22 -18.77 16.67
C GLU A 28 -3.10 -17.75 16.37
N ARG A 29 -2.18 -18.13 15.48
CA ARG A 29 -1.09 -17.25 15.02
C ARG A 29 -1.58 -15.92 14.42
N PHE A 30 -2.79 -15.88 13.86
CA PHE A 30 -3.38 -14.66 13.29
C PHE A 30 -4.27 -13.88 14.27
N ALA A 31 -4.49 -14.39 15.49
CA ALA A 31 -5.34 -13.73 16.48
C ALA A 31 -4.84 -12.34 16.87
N GLU A 32 -3.52 -12.12 16.85
CA GLU A 32 -2.92 -10.80 17.11
C GLU A 32 -3.26 -9.81 15.99
N TYR A 33 -3.14 -10.22 14.74
CA TYR A 33 -3.47 -9.39 13.57
C TYR A 33 -4.98 -9.10 13.49
N ALA A 34 -5.82 -10.05 13.84
CA ALA A 34 -7.27 -9.85 13.91
C ALA A 34 -7.64 -8.82 14.98
N ARG A 35 -6.95 -8.82 16.14
CA ARG A 35 -7.14 -7.79 17.19
C ARG A 35 -6.77 -6.39 16.71
N VAL A 36 -5.72 -6.24 15.91
CA VAL A 36 -5.35 -4.95 15.30
C VAL A 36 -6.51 -4.40 14.47
N LEU A 37 -7.23 -5.24 13.73
CA LEU A 37 -8.34 -4.84 12.86
C LEU A 37 -9.64 -4.51 13.64
N GLN A 38 -9.70 -4.76 14.94
CA GLN A 38 -10.83 -4.33 15.80
C GLN A 38 -10.74 -2.85 16.17
N ASP A 39 -9.55 -2.24 16.09
CA ASP A 39 -9.39 -0.80 16.24
C ASP A 39 -9.77 -0.11 14.93
N TRP A 40 -10.77 0.79 15.00
CA TRP A 40 -11.26 1.51 13.82
C TRP A 40 -10.18 2.41 13.17
N GLN A 41 -9.24 2.95 13.96
CA GLN A 41 -8.14 3.77 13.45
C GLN A 41 -7.15 2.91 12.65
N ALA A 42 -6.83 1.74 13.18
CA ALA A 42 -6.00 0.77 12.48
C ALA A 42 -6.68 0.28 11.20
N LEU A 43 -7.98 -0.02 11.27
CA LEU A 43 -8.75 -0.42 10.09
C LEU A 43 -8.79 0.68 9.03
N ALA A 44 -9.00 1.92 9.43
CA ALA A 44 -8.95 3.07 8.51
C ALA A 44 -7.57 3.21 7.86
N ALA A 45 -6.48 3.08 8.63
CA ALA A 45 -5.12 3.11 8.10
C ALA A 45 -4.86 1.98 7.08
N VAL A 46 -5.36 0.77 7.33
CA VAL A 46 -5.28 -0.37 6.40
C VAL A 46 -5.93 -0.03 5.05
N PHE A 47 -7.14 0.55 5.05
CA PHE A 47 -7.81 0.94 3.81
C PHE A 47 -7.09 2.10 3.10
N VAL A 48 -6.61 3.11 3.84
CA VAL A 48 -5.85 4.23 3.27
C VAL A 48 -4.57 3.71 2.60
N ILE A 49 -3.81 2.84 3.26
CA ILE A 49 -2.60 2.23 2.71
C ILE A 49 -2.93 1.39 1.47
N GLY A 50 -3.95 0.53 1.53
CA GLY A 50 -4.38 -0.26 0.38
C GLY A 50 -4.75 0.59 -0.84
N MET A 51 -5.48 1.70 -0.62
CA MET A 51 -5.82 2.67 -1.68
C MET A 51 -4.58 3.36 -2.24
N LEU A 52 -3.68 3.87 -1.39
CA LEU A 52 -2.47 4.55 -1.82
C LEU A 52 -1.60 3.62 -2.69
N PHE A 53 -1.41 2.38 -2.24
CA PHE A 53 -0.60 1.42 -2.99
C PHE A 53 -1.29 0.87 -4.25
N SER A 54 -2.63 0.95 -4.33
CA SER A 54 -3.34 0.65 -5.59
C SER A 54 -3.15 1.74 -6.65
N LEU A 55 -2.79 2.96 -6.27
CA LEU A 55 -2.50 4.07 -7.17
C LEU A 55 -1.01 4.24 -7.44
N PHE A 56 -0.15 3.77 -6.52
CA PHE A 56 1.29 4.00 -6.51
C PHE A 56 2.00 3.72 -7.84
N PRO A 57 1.73 2.62 -8.59
CA PRO A 57 2.40 2.37 -9.86
C PRO A 57 2.18 3.45 -10.92
N ASP A 58 1.01 4.11 -10.91
CA ASP A 58 0.64 5.15 -11.89
C ASP A 58 1.04 6.57 -11.46
N VAL A 59 1.67 6.74 -10.29
CA VAL A 59 2.14 8.05 -9.81
C VAL A 59 3.34 8.56 -10.63
N ASP A 60 3.98 7.70 -11.41
CA ASP A 60 5.06 8.03 -12.34
C ASP A 60 4.62 8.83 -13.58
N THR A 61 3.31 9.04 -13.74
CA THR A 61 2.74 9.76 -14.88
C THR A 61 1.88 10.93 -14.43
N ASN A 62 1.83 11.98 -15.26
CA ASN A 62 0.91 13.10 -15.04
C ASN A 62 -0.53 12.63 -15.27
N SER A 63 -1.17 12.15 -14.23
CA SER A 63 -2.48 11.50 -14.27
C SER A 63 -3.37 11.92 -13.11
N LYS A 64 -4.70 11.73 -13.26
CA LYS A 64 -5.63 11.92 -12.15
C LYS A 64 -5.38 10.96 -10.98
N GLY A 65 -4.73 9.83 -11.21
CA GLY A 65 -4.27 8.91 -10.18
C GLY A 65 -3.15 9.51 -9.35
N GLN A 66 -2.19 10.17 -10.01
CA GLN A 66 -1.11 10.93 -9.35
C GLN A 66 -1.70 12.07 -8.50
N ASP A 67 -2.60 12.86 -9.06
CA ASP A 67 -3.24 13.96 -8.33
C ASP A 67 -3.93 13.44 -7.07
N LEU A 68 -4.74 12.39 -7.20
CA LEU A 68 -5.46 11.79 -6.08
C LEU A 68 -4.50 11.22 -5.02
N PHE A 69 -3.42 10.56 -5.46
CA PHE A 69 -2.39 10.03 -4.56
C PHE A 69 -1.81 11.14 -3.68
N TYR A 70 -1.38 12.25 -4.27
CA TYR A 70 -0.82 13.38 -3.52
C TYR A 70 -1.88 14.13 -2.71
N TRP A 71 -3.12 14.21 -3.18
CA TRP A 71 -4.23 14.76 -2.41
C TRP A 71 -4.51 14.00 -1.11
N ILE A 72 -4.26 12.68 -1.09
CA ILE A 72 -4.38 11.86 0.12
C ILE A 72 -3.09 11.96 0.96
N LEU A 73 -1.92 11.86 0.32
CA LEU A 73 -0.63 11.80 1.00
C LEU A 73 -0.28 13.11 1.71
N PHE A 74 -0.58 14.25 1.08
CA PHE A 74 -0.24 15.57 1.62
C PHE A 74 -0.93 15.87 2.97
N PRO A 75 -2.25 15.71 3.15
CA PRO A 75 -2.88 15.90 4.45
C PRO A 75 -2.33 14.97 5.54
N ILE A 76 -2.00 13.71 5.19
CA ILE A 76 -1.39 12.77 6.13
C ILE A 76 -0.02 13.29 6.58
N ALA A 77 0.81 13.76 5.65
CA ALA A 77 2.11 14.35 5.99
C ALA A 77 1.96 15.58 6.92
N VAL A 78 1.00 16.45 6.65
CA VAL A 78 0.70 17.61 7.49
C VAL A 78 0.25 17.18 8.89
N LEU A 79 -0.62 16.19 9.00
CA LEU A 79 -1.08 15.65 10.30
C LEU A 79 0.08 15.03 11.08
N LEU A 80 0.98 14.30 10.42
CA LEU A 80 2.17 13.73 11.07
C LEU A 80 3.10 14.83 11.60
N ILE A 81 3.32 15.89 10.82
CA ILE A 81 4.13 17.05 11.24
C ILE A 81 3.46 17.74 12.45
N TYR A 82 2.15 18.00 12.37
CA TYR A 82 1.39 18.62 13.45
C TYR A 82 1.42 17.80 14.75
N SER A 83 1.41 16.46 14.61
CA SER A 83 1.51 15.53 15.73
C SER A 83 2.96 15.34 16.24
N GLY A 84 3.94 16.10 15.74
CA GLY A 84 5.36 15.98 16.12
C GLY A 84 6.06 14.74 15.56
N GLN A 85 5.43 13.98 14.66
CA GLN A 85 5.99 12.76 14.06
C GLN A 85 6.82 13.09 12.82
N PHE A 86 7.83 13.94 12.98
CA PHE A 86 8.65 14.45 11.87
C PHE A 86 9.34 13.35 11.08
N GLN A 87 9.80 12.29 11.73
CA GLN A 87 10.44 11.16 11.05
C GLN A 87 9.47 10.41 10.15
N ALA A 88 8.27 10.10 10.67
CA ALA A 88 7.24 9.44 9.87
C ALA A 88 6.83 10.30 8.66
N ALA A 89 6.71 11.62 8.84
CA ALA A 89 6.43 12.54 7.75
C ALA A 89 7.55 12.56 6.71
N ALA A 90 8.83 12.56 7.14
CA ALA A 90 9.98 12.51 6.24
C ALA A 90 10.01 11.20 5.43
N TYR A 91 9.79 10.05 6.06
CA TYR A 91 9.71 8.77 5.36
C TYR A 91 8.55 8.70 4.38
N LEU A 92 7.38 9.22 4.77
CA LEU A 92 6.22 9.32 3.87
C LEU A 92 6.55 10.18 2.65
N GLY A 93 7.24 11.31 2.84
CA GLY A 93 7.69 12.18 1.76
C GLY A 93 8.66 11.48 0.81
N VAL A 94 9.66 10.77 1.34
CA VAL A 94 10.61 9.99 0.52
C VAL A 94 9.89 8.94 -0.29
N ILE A 95 9.00 8.13 0.32
CA ILE A 95 8.22 7.10 -0.38
C ILE A 95 7.33 7.73 -1.46
N GLY A 96 6.70 8.88 -1.15
CA GLY A 96 5.86 9.59 -2.11
C GLY A 96 6.64 10.17 -3.30
N MET A 97 7.93 10.45 -3.16
CA MET A 97 8.78 10.95 -4.24
C MET A 97 9.33 9.83 -5.14
N LEU A 98 9.42 8.59 -4.67
CA LEU A 98 10.02 7.49 -5.43
C LEU A 98 9.40 7.27 -6.81
N PRO A 99 8.06 7.32 -7.01
CA PRO A 99 7.47 7.12 -8.33
C PRO A 99 7.86 8.20 -9.33
N VAL A 100 8.03 9.46 -8.86
CA VAL A 100 8.41 10.59 -9.73
C VAL A 100 9.80 10.40 -10.34
N LEU A 101 10.68 9.65 -9.67
CA LEU A 101 12.01 9.29 -10.16
C LEU A 101 11.97 8.14 -11.18
N SER A 102 10.80 7.58 -11.45
CA SER A 102 10.60 6.50 -12.41
C SER A 102 10.25 7.03 -13.80
N HIS A 103 10.58 6.24 -14.84
CA HIS A 103 10.06 6.46 -16.18
C HIS A 103 8.72 5.68 -16.31
N HIS A 104 7.78 6.23 -17.07
CA HIS A 104 6.47 5.60 -17.28
C HIS A 104 6.58 4.11 -17.63
N ARG A 105 5.87 3.27 -16.87
CA ARG A 105 5.93 1.80 -16.92
C ARG A 105 7.32 1.22 -16.62
N GLY A 106 8.11 1.91 -15.83
CA GLY A 106 9.40 1.45 -15.38
C GLY A 106 9.30 0.38 -14.28
N TRP A 107 10.19 0.46 -13.32
CA TRP A 107 10.29 -0.48 -12.20
C TRP A 107 9.03 -0.48 -11.30
N THR A 108 8.25 0.61 -11.28
CA THR A 108 6.99 0.73 -10.52
C THR A 108 5.95 -0.31 -10.94
N HIS A 109 5.97 -0.78 -12.18
CA HIS A 109 5.08 -1.83 -12.69
C HIS A 109 5.69 -3.23 -12.62
N ALA A 110 6.85 -3.38 -11.99
CA ALA A 110 7.49 -4.68 -11.81
C ALA A 110 6.91 -5.42 -10.58
N GLN A 111 6.75 -6.74 -10.68
CA GLN A 111 6.19 -7.56 -9.59
C GLN A 111 7.04 -7.53 -8.31
N TRP A 112 8.35 -7.38 -8.41
CA TRP A 112 9.21 -7.24 -7.24
C TRP A 112 8.97 -5.94 -6.47
N ALA A 113 8.57 -4.86 -7.16
CA ALA A 113 8.30 -3.58 -6.55
C ALA A 113 7.12 -3.67 -5.54
N MET A 114 6.13 -4.50 -5.84
CA MET A 114 5.00 -4.79 -4.96
C MET A 114 5.44 -5.26 -3.55
N VAL A 115 6.56 -5.99 -3.48
CA VAL A 115 7.09 -6.52 -2.22
C VAL A 115 8.11 -5.56 -1.59
N VAL A 116 9.00 -4.99 -2.39
CA VAL A 116 10.15 -4.22 -1.92
C VAL A 116 9.76 -2.81 -1.49
N ILE A 117 8.89 -2.14 -2.26
CA ILE A 117 8.53 -0.74 -1.98
C ILE A 117 7.80 -0.55 -0.64
N PRO A 118 6.88 -1.44 -0.21
CA PRO A 118 6.25 -1.30 1.09
C PRO A 118 7.11 -1.74 2.29
N LEU A 119 8.29 -2.36 2.10
CA LEU A 119 9.15 -2.84 3.21
C LEU A 119 9.42 -1.79 4.30
N PRO A 120 9.61 -0.50 4.00
CA PRO A 120 9.77 0.52 5.02
C PRO A 120 8.63 0.57 6.07
N ILE A 121 7.42 0.12 5.70
CA ILE A 121 6.26 0.03 6.63
C ILE A 121 6.56 -0.93 7.80
N ILE A 122 7.36 -1.96 7.59
CA ILE A 122 7.78 -2.88 8.65
C ILE A 122 9.10 -2.43 9.25
N ILE A 123 10.09 -2.15 8.42
CA ILE A 123 11.48 -1.94 8.85
C ILE A 123 11.58 -0.72 9.76
N ILE A 124 10.95 0.40 9.36
CA ILE A 124 11.09 1.66 10.08
C ILE A 124 10.47 1.57 11.49
N PRO A 125 9.19 1.18 11.68
CA PRO A 125 8.63 1.05 13.02
C PRO A 125 9.36 0.01 13.89
N TYR A 126 9.80 -1.10 13.30
CA TYR A 126 10.53 -2.16 14.02
C TYR A 126 11.86 -1.67 14.60
N LEU A 127 12.55 -0.75 13.93
CA LEU A 127 13.79 -0.15 14.46
C LEU A 127 13.58 0.66 15.74
N TYR A 128 12.35 1.10 16.02
CA TYR A 128 12.00 1.90 17.19
C TYR A 128 11.28 1.09 18.27
N SER A 129 10.49 0.09 17.89
CA SER A 129 9.76 -0.76 18.82
C SER A 129 9.24 -2.02 18.15
N ASP A 130 9.51 -3.16 18.74
CA ASP A 130 8.95 -4.46 18.35
C ASP A 130 7.44 -4.58 18.63
N LYS A 131 6.92 -3.77 19.59
CA LYS A 131 5.49 -3.78 19.96
C LYS A 131 4.53 -3.40 18.84
N VAL A 132 5.02 -2.68 17.83
CA VAL A 132 4.21 -2.25 16.68
C VAL A 132 4.28 -3.22 15.51
N LEU A 133 4.99 -4.35 15.65
CA LEU A 133 5.25 -5.28 14.55
C LEU A 133 3.96 -5.85 13.95
N ALA A 134 3.00 -6.26 14.78
CA ALA A 134 1.73 -6.80 14.29
C ALA A 134 0.96 -5.77 13.44
N PHE A 135 0.87 -4.53 13.91
CA PHE A 135 0.25 -3.43 13.16
C PHE A 135 0.98 -3.16 11.84
N SER A 136 2.31 -3.09 11.87
CA SER A 136 3.14 -2.87 10.68
C SER A 136 2.99 -3.99 9.65
N LEU A 137 2.90 -5.25 10.09
CA LEU A 137 2.68 -6.40 9.21
C LEU A 137 1.30 -6.36 8.55
N VAL A 138 0.26 -5.95 9.28
CA VAL A 138 -1.08 -5.77 8.73
C VAL A 138 -1.10 -4.65 7.69
N LEU A 139 -0.45 -3.53 7.94
CA LEU A 139 -0.32 -2.43 6.97
C LEU A 139 0.50 -2.85 5.73
N TYR A 140 1.58 -3.57 5.93
CA TYR A 140 2.41 -4.09 4.84
C TYR A 140 1.62 -5.04 3.93
N GLY A 141 0.84 -5.95 4.53
CA GLY A 141 -0.05 -6.83 3.77
C GLY A 141 -1.09 -6.04 2.96
N ALA A 142 -1.68 -5.00 3.55
CA ALA A 142 -2.61 -4.11 2.83
C ALA A 142 -1.93 -3.38 1.66
N ALA A 143 -0.69 -2.92 1.84
CA ALA A 143 0.11 -2.29 0.79
C ALA A 143 0.38 -3.26 -0.37
N ILE A 144 0.80 -4.50 -0.07
CA ILE A 144 0.99 -5.55 -1.09
C ILE A 144 -0.31 -5.83 -1.84
N VAL A 145 -1.42 -5.99 -1.14
CA VAL A 145 -2.73 -6.30 -1.73
C VAL A 145 -3.21 -5.14 -2.61
N GLY A 146 -3.06 -3.90 -2.16
CA GLY A 146 -3.36 -2.71 -2.97
C GLY A 146 -2.53 -2.67 -4.25
N TYR A 147 -1.22 -2.84 -4.13
CA TYR A 147 -0.30 -2.88 -5.27
C TYR A 147 -0.62 -4.04 -6.23
N PHE A 148 -0.89 -5.22 -5.67
CA PHE A 148 -1.30 -6.39 -6.44
C PHE A 148 -2.58 -6.12 -7.25
N SER A 149 -3.58 -5.44 -6.65
CA SER A 149 -4.81 -5.07 -7.34
C SER A 149 -4.55 -4.26 -8.60
N HIS A 150 -3.61 -3.31 -8.54
CA HIS A 150 -3.18 -2.52 -9.69
C HIS A 150 -2.58 -3.39 -10.80
N LEU A 151 -1.56 -4.18 -10.46
CA LEU A 151 -0.89 -5.04 -11.43
C LEU A 151 -1.83 -6.09 -12.05
N LEU A 152 -2.81 -6.57 -11.28
CA LEU A 152 -3.83 -7.51 -11.75
C LEU A 152 -4.74 -6.87 -12.79
N LEU A 153 -5.28 -5.67 -12.48
CA LEU A 153 -6.18 -4.94 -13.38
C LEU A 153 -5.50 -4.49 -14.68
N ASP A 154 -4.20 -4.26 -14.64
CA ASP A 154 -3.39 -3.95 -15.82
C ASP A 154 -2.92 -5.19 -16.59
N GLY A 155 -3.26 -6.38 -16.09
CA GLY A 155 -2.92 -7.66 -16.72
C GLY A 155 -1.43 -7.98 -16.69
N LEU A 156 -0.64 -7.32 -15.83
CA LEU A 156 0.81 -7.48 -15.75
C LEU A 156 1.21 -8.78 -15.03
N ILE A 157 0.33 -9.30 -14.17
CA ILE A 157 0.52 -10.59 -13.49
C ILE A 157 0.56 -11.73 -14.51
N TRP A 158 -0.32 -11.71 -15.53
CA TRP A 158 -0.50 -12.80 -16.48
C TRP A 158 0.47 -12.75 -17.67
N LYS A 159 1.06 -11.59 -18.00
CA LYS A 159 1.97 -11.46 -19.15
C LYS A 159 3.24 -12.29 -19.04
N ARG A 160 3.69 -12.59 -17.84
CA ARG A 160 4.91 -13.40 -17.57
C ARG A 160 4.69 -14.89 -17.83
N PHE A 161 3.44 -15.37 -17.86
CA PHE A 161 3.08 -16.77 -18.13
C PHE A 161 2.81 -17.05 -19.62
N ARG A 162 2.79 -16.03 -20.48
CA ARG A 162 2.77 -16.25 -21.93
C ARG A 162 4.17 -16.64 -22.38
N ILE A 163 4.41 -17.95 -22.47
CA ILE A 163 5.54 -18.50 -23.21
C ILE A 163 5.39 -17.99 -24.64
N LYS A 164 6.43 -17.31 -25.15
CA LYS A 164 6.51 -16.97 -26.56
C LYS A 164 6.62 -18.29 -27.33
N ASN A 165 5.53 -18.73 -27.97
CA ASN A 165 5.57 -19.67 -29.08
C ASN A 165 5.98 -18.92 -30.33
#